data_5072b3b9b9bed9f11929513e8feae62e
#
_entry.id   5072b3b9b9bed9f11929513e8feae62e
#
_cell.length_a   1.000
_cell.length_b   1.000
_cell.length_c   1.000
_cell.angle_alpha   90.00
_cell.angle_beta   90.00
_cell.angle_gamma   90.00
#
_symmetry.space_group_name_H-M   'P 1'
#
loop_
_entity.id
_entity.type
_entity.pdbx_description
1 polymer ?
#
loop_
_entity_poly.entity_id
_entity_poly.type
_entity_poly.pdbx_seq_one_letter_code
_entity_poly.pdbx_strand_id
1 'polypeptide(L)'
;MRMSVKQLRAFLAVAHTLNFAHASERLNLSQPALSLTIKGLEEALGGALLQRSTRKVTLTQEGELFLPMARQLLADWDNVEEAMRQSFTLQRGKISVAEMPSFAANVLPEALKAFRDRYAGVNVTVHDVINEQVIEMVREGRVEMGIAFEPSPNHNLLFTPLAVDRFVAIVPQQSPLAKKKQLTWQELLTLDFITLQRPSAVRLMLEEALARSGRQLDVALESHQLVTVGRMVASGLGGSAVPALCKTQMASLGAVCIPLSDPPIEKCVGAIHAGHLPLSKAAQALLDTLKGFLPT
;
A
#
# COMPACT_ATOMS: atom_id res chain seq x y z
N MET A 1 -20.07 1.97 -31.86
CA MET A 1 -20.38 2.81 -30.67
C MET A 1 -19.08 3.03 -29.90
N ARG A 2 -18.85 4.17 -29.21
CA ARG A 2 -17.61 4.39 -28.46
C ARG A 2 -17.84 4.10 -26.97
N MET A 3 -16.86 3.47 -26.32
CA MET A 3 -16.86 3.22 -24.89
C MET A 3 -16.90 4.54 -24.09
N SER A 4 -17.57 4.55 -22.94
CA SER A 4 -17.72 5.73 -22.08
C SER A 4 -17.25 5.46 -20.64
N VAL A 5 -16.87 6.52 -19.92
CA VAL A 5 -16.50 6.45 -18.50
C VAL A 5 -17.61 5.86 -17.64
N LYS A 6 -18.88 6.19 -17.94
CA LYS A 6 -20.04 5.62 -17.25
C LYS A 6 -20.09 4.09 -17.40
N GLN A 7 -19.78 3.60 -18.58
CA GLN A 7 -19.73 2.15 -18.84
C GLN A 7 -18.56 1.48 -18.13
N LEU A 8 -17.39 2.12 -18.07
CA LEU A 8 -16.25 1.61 -17.29
C LEU A 8 -16.58 1.51 -15.81
N ARG A 9 -17.15 2.58 -15.21
CA ARG A 9 -17.58 2.58 -13.82
C ARG A 9 -18.62 1.48 -13.54
N ALA A 10 -19.57 1.30 -14.45
CA ALA A 10 -20.57 0.24 -14.35
C ALA A 10 -19.94 -1.16 -14.36
N PHE A 11 -19.03 -1.42 -15.29
CA PHE A 11 -18.31 -2.70 -15.37
C PHE A 11 -17.49 -2.97 -14.11
N LEU A 12 -16.70 -2.00 -13.64
CA LEU A 12 -15.88 -2.15 -12.44
C LEU A 12 -16.72 -2.41 -11.18
N ALA A 13 -17.88 -1.77 -11.05
CA ALA A 13 -18.79 -2.01 -9.93
C ALA A 13 -19.34 -3.43 -9.95
N VAL A 14 -19.76 -3.94 -11.13
CA VAL A 14 -20.25 -5.32 -11.25
C VAL A 14 -19.12 -6.33 -11.08
N ALA A 15 -17.94 -6.09 -11.65
CA ALA A 15 -16.76 -6.95 -11.50
C ALA A 15 -16.31 -7.09 -10.03
N HIS A 16 -16.44 -6.00 -9.26
CA HIS A 16 -16.09 -6.02 -7.84
C HIS A 16 -17.11 -6.75 -6.96
N THR A 17 -18.40 -6.55 -7.25
CA THR A 17 -19.48 -7.11 -6.40
C THR A 17 -19.95 -8.49 -6.86
N LEU A 18 -19.68 -8.85 -8.12
CA LEU A 18 -20.23 -10.02 -8.82
C LEU A 18 -21.75 -10.14 -8.67
N ASN A 19 -22.42 -8.98 -8.47
CA ASN A 19 -23.86 -8.88 -8.21
C ASN A 19 -24.42 -7.56 -8.77
N PHE A 20 -25.36 -7.66 -9.71
CA PHE A 20 -25.98 -6.49 -10.34
C PHE A 20 -26.82 -5.62 -9.38
N ALA A 21 -27.50 -6.23 -8.39
CA ALA A 21 -28.29 -5.49 -7.41
C ALA A 21 -27.37 -4.62 -6.53
N HIS A 22 -26.35 -5.22 -5.93
CA HIS A 22 -25.38 -4.50 -5.11
C HIS A 22 -24.61 -3.45 -5.93
N ALA A 23 -24.23 -3.74 -7.18
CA ALA A 23 -23.56 -2.77 -8.05
C ALA A 23 -24.48 -1.60 -8.40
N SER A 24 -25.79 -1.84 -8.63
CA SER A 24 -26.75 -0.79 -8.94
C SER A 24 -26.98 0.15 -7.75
N GLU A 25 -27.08 -0.38 -6.53
CA GLU A 25 -27.16 0.41 -5.30
C GLU A 25 -25.92 1.32 -5.14
N ARG A 26 -24.71 0.77 -5.32
CA ARG A 26 -23.46 1.55 -5.21
C ARG A 26 -23.37 2.68 -6.23
N LEU A 27 -23.96 2.52 -7.41
CA LEU A 27 -23.94 3.51 -8.48
C LEU A 27 -25.18 4.43 -8.49
N ASN A 28 -26.14 4.24 -7.57
CA ASN A 28 -27.42 4.91 -7.55
C ASN A 28 -28.15 4.79 -8.90
N LEU A 29 -28.14 3.59 -9.49
CA LEU A 29 -28.83 3.25 -10.73
C LEU A 29 -29.89 2.18 -10.49
N SER A 30 -30.90 2.13 -11.35
CA SER A 30 -31.77 0.95 -11.39
C SER A 30 -31.02 -0.25 -12.02
N GLN A 31 -31.33 -1.46 -11.58
CA GLN A 31 -30.69 -2.66 -12.12
C GLN A 31 -30.88 -2.81 -13.65
N PRO A 32 -32.07 -2.49 -14.25
CA PRO A 32 -32.22 -2.47 -15.69
C PRO A 32 -31.30 -1.46 -16.39
N ALA A 33 -31.14 -0.25 -15.81
CA ALA A 33 -30.25 0.76 -16.38
C ALA A 33 -28.79 0.33 -16.34
N LEU A 34 -28.34 -0.29 -15.23
CA LEU A 34 -27.01 -0.86 -15.12
C LEU A 34 -26.79 -1.97 -16.15
N SER A 35 -27.77 -2.88 -16.31
CA SER A 35 -27.70 -3.97 -17.29
C SER A 35 -27.58 -3.46 -18.73
N LEU A 36 -28.33 -2.43 -19.09
CA LEU A 36 -28.23 -1.78 -20.42
C LEU A 36 -26.87 -1.09 -20.60
N THR A 37 -26.33 -0.47 -19.56
CA THR A 37 -25.02 0.19 -19.60
C THR A 37 -23.91 -0.83 -19.85
N ILE A 38 -23.94 -1.99 -19.18
CA ILE A 38 -22.99 -3.10 -19.38
C ILE A 38 -23.17 -3.67 -20.81
N LYS A 39 -24.39 -3.93 -21.23
CA LYS A 39 -24.66 -4.45 -22.58
C LYS A 39 -24.07 -3.52 -23.66
N GLY A 40 -24.27 -2.21 -23.53
CA GLY A 40 -23.68 -1.23 -24.45
C GLY A 40 -22.16 -1.19 -24.43
N LEU A 41 -21.50 -1.53 -23.29
CA LEU A 41 -20.06 -1.69 -23.24
C LEU A 41 -19.61 -2.95 -23.99
N GLU A 42 -20.26 -4.08 -23.73
CA GLU A 42 -19.99 -5.37 -24.39
C GLU A 42 -20.17 -5.27 -25.91
N GLU A 43 -21.24 -4.58 -26.37
CA GLU A 43 -21.45 -4.28 -27.76
C GLU A 43 -20.35 -3.39 -28.40
N ALA A 44 -19.88 -2.39 -27.64
CA ALA A 44 -18.80 -1.50 -28.08
C ALA A 44 -17.45 -2.22 -28.22
N LEU A 45 -17.20 -3.23 -27.40
CA LEU A 45 -15.98 -4.05 -27.40
C LEU A 45 -16.08 -5.29 -28.29
N GLY A 46 -17.29 -5.65 -28.75
CA GLY A 46 -17.54 -6.78 -29.66
C GLY A 46 -17.59 -8.15 -28.94
N GLY A 47 -17.72 -8.20 -27.62
CA GLY A 47 -17.77 -9.45 -26.87
C GLY A 47 -18.28 -9.29 -25.44
N ALA A 48 -18.71 -10.41 -24.85
CA ALA A 48 -19.19 -10.45 -23.47
C ALA A 48 -18.02 -10.37 -22.48
N LEU A 49 -18.13 -9.48 -21.49
CA LEU A 49 -17.18 -9.36 -20.38
C LEU A 49 -17.67 -10.11 -19.13
N LEU A 50 -18.97 -10.36 -19.05
CA LEU A 50 -19.61 -11.01 -17.91
C LEU A 50 -20.39 -12.24 -18.38
N GLN A 51 -20.23 -13.35 -17.69
CA GLN A 51 -21.11 -14.50 -17.79
C GLN A 51 -22.23 -14.35 -16.75
N ARG A 52 -23.47 -14.43 -17.22
CA ARG A 52 -24.66 -14.30 -16.40
C ARG A 52 -25.43 -15.61 -16.38
N SER A 53 -25.62 -16.17 -15.22
CA SER A 53 -26.59 -17.23 -14.98
C SER A 53 -27.64 -16.72 -13.98
N THR A 54 -28.74 -17.46 -13.86
CA THR A 54 -29.80 -17.14 -12.89
C THR A 54 -29.34 -17.15 -11.44
N ARG A 55 -28.14 -17.72 -11.17
CA ARG A 55 -27.60 -17.90 -9.79
C ARG A 55 -26.27 -17.19 -9.55
N LYS A 56 -25.53 -16.81 -10.61
CA LYS A 56 -24.17 -16.29 -10.45
C LYS A 56 -23.76 -15.37 -11.61
N VAL A 57 -23.04 -14.32 -11.27
CA VAL A 57 -22.32 -13.45 -12.21
C VAL A 57 -20.83 -13.71 -12.05
N THR A 58 -20.11 -13.94 -13.17
CA THR A 58 -18.66 -14.10 -13.18
C THR A 58 -18.08 -13.32 -14.36
N LEU A 59 -16.79 -13.03 -14.33
CA LEU A 59 -16.08 -12.49 -15.47
C LEU A 59 -15.88 -13.58 -16.54
N THR A 60 -15.88 -13.19 -17.82
CA THR A 60 -15.32 -14.00 -18.90
C THR A 60 -13.79 -13.89 -18.90
N GLN A 61 -13.09 -14.68 -19.72
CA GLN A 61 -11.65 -14.53 -19.89
C GLN A 61 -11.29 -13.12 -20.41
N GLU A 62 -12.09 -12.59 -21.34
CA GLU A 62 -11.97 -11.21 -21.83
C GLU A 62 -12.27 -10.19 -20.73
N GLY A 63 -13.24 -10.48 -19.85
CA GLY A 63 -13.58 -9.65 -18.69
C GLY A 63 -12.43 -9.57 -17.68
N GLU A 64 -11.75 -10.69 -17.43
CA GLU A 64 -10.56 -10.73 -16.57
C GLU A 64 -9.38 -9.94 -17.17
N LEU A 65 -9.16 -10.05 -18.47
CA LEU A 65 -8.16 -9.26 -19.19
C LEU A 65 -8.51 -7.75 -19.21
N PHE A 66 -9.78 -7.43 -19.38
CA PHE A 66 -10.25 -6.04 -19.45
C PHE A 66 -10.26 -5.36 -18.10
N LEU A 67 -10.44 -6.08 -16.99
CA LEU A 67 -10.56 -5.53 -15.64
C LEU A 67 -9.39 -4.61 -15.23
N PRO A 68 -8.12 -5.00 -15.34
CA PRO A 68 -7.00 -4.11 -15.03
C PRO A 68 -6.92 -2.92 -15.99
N MET A 69 -7.23 -3.10 -17.28
CA MET A 69 -7.23 -2.02 -18.26
C MET A 69 -8.33 -0.99 -17.97
N ALA A 70 -9.53 -1.45 -17.59
CA ALA A 70 -10.64 -0.58 -17.23
C ALA A 70 -10.35 0.23 -15.97
N ARG A 71 -9.67 -0.36 -14.99
CA ARG A 71 -9.20 0.34 -13.77
C ARG A 71 -8.20 1.44 -14.13
N GLN A 72 -7.21 1.10 -14.96
CA GLN A 72 -6.20 2.07 -15.38
C GLN A 72 -6.82 3.24 -16.13
N LEU A 73 -7.67 2.97 -17.13
CA LEU A 73 -8.37 4.01 -17.90
C LEU A 73 -9.20 4.95 -17.02
N LEU A 74 -9.90 4.40 -16.02
CA LEU A 74 -10.70 5.24 -15.13
C LEU A 74 -9.82 6.09 -14.23
N ALA A 75 -8.71 5.55 -13.74
CA ALA A 75 -7.75 6.30 -12.95
C ALA A 75 -7.10 7.43 -13.76
N ASP A 76 -6.70 7.17 -15.00
CA ASP A 76 -6.14 8.19 -15.90
C ASP A 76 -7.16 9.29 -16.20
N TRP A 77 -8.43 8.93 -16.39
CA TRP A 77 -9.50 9.91 -16.55
C TRP A 77 -9.69 10.80 -15.33
N ASP A 78 -9.78 10.19 -14.14
CA ASP A 78 -9.95 10.93 -12.88
C ASP A 78 -8.72 11.85 -12.63
N ASN A 79 -7.52 11.41 -12.99
CA ASN A 79 -6.28 12.21 -12.92
C ASN A 79 -6.31 13.40 -13.87
N VAL A 80 -6.79 13.23 -15.12
CA VAL A 80 -6.94 14.32 -16.10
C VAL A 80 -7.98 15.33 -15.64
N GLU A 81 -9.15 14.88 -15.17
CA GLU A 81 -10.17 15.78 -14.60
C GLU A 81 -9.61 16.60 -13.43
N GLU A 82 -8.86 15.94 -12.54
CA GLU A 82 -8.28 16.61 -11.38
C GLU A 82 -7.14 17.56 -11.77
N ALA A 83 -6.25 17.18 -12.69
CA ALA A 83 -5.20 18.04 -13.21
C ALA A 83 -5.79 19.32 -13.88
N MET A 84 -6.87 19.16 -14.63
CA MET A 84 -7.56 20.30 -15.23
C MET A 84 -8.24 21.17 -14.17
N ARG A 85 -8.88 20.56 -13.18
CA ARG A 85 -9.51 21.26 -12.06
C ARG A 85 -8.46 22.05 -11.24
N GLN A 86 -7.31 21.44 -10.98
CA GLN A 86 -6.18 22.08 -10.29
C GLN A 86 -5.53 23.20 -11.11
N SER A 87 -5.54 23.09 -12.45
CA SER A 87 -5.08 24.14 -13.35
C SER A 87 -5.95 25.40 -13.22
N PHE A 88 -7.23 25.25 -12.90
CA PHE A 88 -8.15 26.38 -12.74
C PHE A 88 -8.24 26.90 -11.31
N THR A 89 -7.91 26.10 -10.28
CA THR A 89 -8.04 26.52 -8.87
C THR A 89 -6.91 25.97 -8.00
N LEU A 90 -5.84 26.75 -7.83
CA LEU A 90 -4.75 26.48 -6.87
C LEU A 90 -5.19 26.34 -5.40
N GLN A 91 -6.48 26.47 -5.09
CA GLN A 91 -7.01 26.47 -3.73
C GLN A 91 -7.77 25.22 -3.31
N ARG A 92 -8.05 24.28 -4.21
CA ARG A 92 -8.74 23.02 -3.88
C ARG A 92 -8.17 21.89 -4.74
N GLY A 93 -7.68 20.86 -4.10
CA GLY A 93 -7.16 19.67 -4.76
C GLY A 93 -7.55 18.39 -4.00
N LYS A 94 -7.38 17.26 -4.64
CA LYS A 94 -7.50 15.94 -4.00
C LYS A 94 -6.28 15.13 -4.40
N ILE A 95 -5.60 14.55 -3.41
CA ILE A 95 -4.50 13.61 -3.62
C ILE A 95 -4.92 12.25 -3.04
N SER A 96 -4.61 11.18 -3.75
CA SER A 96 -4.72 9.82 -3.25
C SER A 96 -3.32 9.21 -3.18
N VAL A 97 -2.93 8.77 -1.99
CA VAL A 97 -1.63 8.16 -1.73
C VAL A 97 -1.81 6.80 -1.08
N ALA A 98 -0.90 5.87 -1.39
CA ALA A 98 -0.84 4.57 -0.73
C ALA A 98 0.49 4.46 0.03
N GLU A 99 0.46 3.95 1.25
CA GLU A 99 1.63 3.91 2.10
C GLU A 99 1.69 2.62 2.91
N MET A 100 2.91 2.11 3.09
CA MET A 100 3.12 0.96 3.94
C MET A 100 2.92 1.32 5.42
N PRO A 101 2.42 0.40 6.26
CA PRO A 101 1.99 0.68 7.64
C PRO A 101 3.09 1.30 8.52
N SER A 102 4.36 0.92 8.30
CA SER A 102 5.49 1.46 9.04
C SER A 102 5.67 2.97 8.82
N PHE A 103 5.37 3.45 7.61
CA PHE A 103 5.45 4.86 7.25
C PHE A 103 4.16 5.60 7.60
N ALA A 104 3.01 5.02 7.25
CA ALA A 104 1.69 5.60 7.47
C ALA A 104 1.41 5.96 8.94
N ALA A 105 1.82 5.10 9.87
CA ALA A 105 1.59 5.30 11.30
C ALA A 105 2.63 6.19 12.00
N ASN A 106 3.86 6.29 11.48
CA ASN A 106 4.97 6.85 12.24
C ASN A 106 5.56 8.15 11.64
N VAL A 107 5.41 8.39 10.34
CA VAL A 107 5.99 9.56 9.66
C VAL A 107 4.92 10.43 9.03
N LEU A 108 3.98 9.81 8.33
CA LEU A 108 2.96 10.50 7.53
C LEU A 108 2.13 11.51 8.34
N PRO A 109 1.66 11.23 9.58
CA PRO A 109 0.78 12.15 10.29
C PRO A 109 1.39 13.54 10.52
N GLU A 110 2.67 13.58 10.90
CA GLU A 110 3.39 14.86 11.11
C GLU A 110 3.62 15.59 9.78
N ALA A 111 4.00 14.86 8.75
CA ALA A 111 4.17 15.41 7.41
C ALA A 111 2.85 15.95 6.85
N LEU A 112 1.72 15.23 7.03
CA LEU A 112 0.40 15.70 6.64
C LEU A 112 -0.04 16.93 7.40
N LYS A 113 0.30 17.04 8.70
CA LYS A 113 0.04 18.24 9.47
C LYS A 113 0.74 19.44 8.85
N ALA A 114 2.04 19.35 8.60
CA ALA A 114 2.81 20.43 7.98
C ALA A 114 2.33 20.74 6.55
N PHE A 115 1.95 19.72 5.78
CA PHE A 115 1.36 19.87 4.46
C PHE A 115 0.04 20.65 4.53
N ARG A 116 -0.88 20.28 5.42
CA ARG A 116 -2.18 20.94 5.58
C ARG A 116 -2.08 22.36 6.10
N ASP A 117 -1.11 22.65 6.95
CA ASP A 117 -0.86 24.02 7.42
C ASP A 117 -0.52 24.95 6.24
N ARG A 118 0.11 24.42 5.21
CA ARG A 118 0.50 25.18 4.00
C ARG A 118 -0.54 25.12 2.88
N TYR A 119 -1.28 24.01 2.77
CA TYR A 119 -2.21 23.71 1.67
C TYR A 119 -3.57 23.24 2.21
N ALA A 120 -4.22 24.07 3.02
CA ALA A 120 -5.45 23.74 3.75
C ALA A 120 -6.62 23.30 2.84
N GLY A 121 -6.62 23.70 1.56
CA GLY A 121 -7.65 23.35 0.59
C GLY A 121 -7.43 22.01 -0.12
N VAL A 122 -6.33 21.29 0.16
CA VAL A 122 -6.04 20.00 -0.47
C VAL A 122 -6.54 18.85 0.40
N ASN A 123 -7.44 18.04 -0.14
CA ASN A 123 -7.89 16.81 0.51
C ASN A 123 -6.91 15.65 0.19
N VAL A 124 -6.46 14.96 1.22
CA VAL A 124 -5.58 13.79 1.08
C VAL A 124 -6.33 12.53 1.49
N THR A 125 -6.40 11.55 0.59
CA THR A 125 -6.87 10.21 0.90
C THR A 125 -5.65 9.30 1.06
N VAL A 126 -5.52 8.68 2.22
CA VAL A 126 -4.43 7.75 2.54
C VAL A 126 -4.96 6.32 2.50
N HIS A 127 -4.26 5.46 1.78
CA HIS A 127 -4.47 4.01 1.76
C HIS A 127 -3.32 3.36 2.52
N ASP A 128 -3.58 2.96 3.76
CA ASP A 128 -2.64 2.19 4.59
C ASP A 128 -2.76 0.71 4.20
N VAL A 129 -1.80 0.25 3.40
CA VAL A 129 -1.81 -1.08 2.82
C VAL A 129 -0.39 -1.68 2.78
N ILE A 130 -0.28 -3.00 2.64
CA ILE A 130 1.03 -3.65 2.56
C ILE A 130 1.84 -3.17 1.36
N ASN A 131 3.17 -3.25 1.46
CA ASN A 131 4.10 -2.73 0.44
C ASN A 131 3.78 -3.20 -0.99
N GLU A 132 3.40 -4.45 -1.17
CA GLU A 132 3.03 -5.04 -2.45
C GLU A 132 1.79 -4.37 -3.05
N GLN A 133 0.81 -4.08 -2.20
CA GLN A 133 -0.41 -3.38 -2.62
C GLN A 133 -0.15 -1.91 -2.93
N VAL A 134 0.79 -1.26 -2.23
CA VAL A 134 1.23 0.11 -2.58
C VAL A 134 1.74 0.13 -4.01
N ILE A 135 2.66 -0.77 -4.37
CA ILE A 135 3.24 -0.88 -5.70
C ILE A 135 2.15 -1.15 -6.76
N GLU A 136 1.23 -2.07 -6.46
CA GLU A 136 0.12 -2.39 -7.36
C GLU A 136 -0.82 -1.21 -7.56
N MET A 137 -1.19 -0.51 -6.50
CA MET A 137 -2.09 0.66 -6.57
C MET A 137 -1.52 1.78 -7.41
N VAL A 138 -0.21 2.04 -7.32
CA VAL A 138 0.47 3.02 -8.17
C VAL A 138 0.53 2.54 -9.62
N ARG A 139 0.88 1.27 -9.85
CA ARG A 139 0.96 0.69 -11.19
C ARG A 139 -0.40 0.69 -11.92
N GLU A 140 -1.48 0.45 -11.19
CA GLU A 140 -2.85 0.48 -11.71
C GLU A 140 -3.46 1.89 -11.75
N GLY A 141 -2.72 2.93 -11.36
CA GLY A 141 -3.20 4.32 -11.31
C GLY A 141 -4.34 4.55 -10.32
N ARG A 142 -4.52 3.65 -9.34
CA ARG A 142 -5.52 3.84 -8.26
C ARG A 142 -5.14 4.96 -7.30
N VAL A 143 -3.84 5.20 -7.17
CA VAL A 143 -3.25 6.32 -6.45
C VAL A 143 -2.20 6.99 -7.31
N GLU A 144 -1.97 8.26 -7.08
CA GLU A 144 -1.01 9.05 -7.84
C GLU A 144 0.43 8.80 -7.38
N MET A 145 0.62 8.56 -6.08
CA MET A 145 1.91 8.33 -5.46
C MET A 145 1.78 7.26 -4.37
N GLY A 146 2.84 6.47 -4.18
CA GLY A 146 2.95 5.53 -3.07
C GLY A 146 4.24 5.72 -2.30
N ILE A 147 4.26 5.34 -1.03
CA ILE A 147 5.49 5.23 -0.22
C ILE A 147 5.73 3.76 0.08
N ALA A 148 6.84 3.26 -0.44
CA ALA A 148 7.19 1.85 -0.44
C ALA A 148 8.69 1.64 -0.26
N PHE A 149 9.09 0.41 0.00
CA PHE A 149 10.47 0.00 -0.23
C PHE A 149 10.79 0.08 -1.72
N GLU A 150 12.06 0.34 -2.04
CA GLU A 150 12.54 0.40 -3.42
C GLU A 150 12.09 -0.85 -4.20
N PRO A 151 11.26 -0.68 -5.23
CA PRO A 151 10.75 -1.79 -6.02
C PRO A 151 11.83 -2.36 -6.94
N SER A 152 11.65 -3.59 -7.39
CA SER A 152 12.50 -4.16 -8.44
C SER A 152 12.39 -3.36 -9.74
N PRO A 153 13.45 -3.27 -10.57
CA PRO A 153 13.50 -2.42 -11.77
C PRO A 153 12.41 -2.69 -12.81
N ASN A 154 11.71 -3.82 -12.73
CA ASN A 154 10.77 -4.30 -13.75
C ASN A 154 9.36 -3.67 -13.65
N HIS A 155 9.12 -2.68 -12.80
CA HIS A 155 7.77 -2.18 -12.53
C HIS A 155 7.35 -0.94 -13.33
N ASN A 156 8.19 -0.36 -14.19
CA ASN A 156 7.90 0.91 -14.90
C ASN A 156 7.48 2.06 -13.95
N LEU A 157 7.97 2.04 -12.73
CA LEU A 157 7.73 3.05 -11.71
C LEU A 157 8.98 3.90 -11.54
N LEU A 158 8.80 5.20 -11.35
CA LEU A 158 9.85 6.09 -10.90
C LEU A 158 9.92 6.01 -9.38
N PHE A 159 11.15 5.91 -8.86
CA PHE A 159 11.43 5.85 -7.44
C PHE A 159 12.25 7.07 -7.02
N THR A 160 11.76 7.79 -6.04
CA THR A 160 12.46 8.89 -5.38
C THR A 160 12.83 8.47 -3.97
N PRO A 161 14.13 8.22 -3.67
CA PRO A 161 14.54 7.80 -2.33
C PRO A 161 14.24 8.91 -1.30
N LEU A 162 13.78 8.51 -0.13
CA LEU A 162 13.48 9.41 0.99
C LEU A 162 14.38 9.11 2.19
N ALA A 163 14.59 7.84 2.53
CA ALA A 163 15.45 7.42 3.63
C ALA A 163 15.91 5.97 3.48
N VAL A 164 16.94 5.60 4.23
CA VAL A 164 17.31 4.20 4.44
C VAL A 164 16.74 3.75 5.78
N ASP A 165 15.83 2.78 5.75
CA ASP A 165 15.29 2.16 6.96
C ASP A 165 16.10 0.91 7.32
N ARG A 166 16.42 0.78 8.60
CA ARG A 166 17.12 -0.36 9.19
C ARG A 166 16.14 -1.21 9.96
N PHE A 167 16.38 -2.51 10.00
CA PHE A 167 15.58 -3.37 10.86
C PHE A 167 16.14 -3.39 12.27
N VAL A 168 15.23 -3.45 13.24
CA VAL A 168 15.54 -3.57 14.67
C VAL A 168 14.85 -4.77 15.26
N ALA A 169 15.49 -5.39 16.24
CA ALA A 169 14.84 -6.40 17.07
C ALA A 169 13.83 -5.73 18.01
N ILE A 170 12.71 -6.39 18.22
CA ILE A 170 11.78 -6.08 19.30
C ILE A 170 11.64 -7.28 20.21
N VAL A 171 11.75 -7.04 21.52
CA VAL A 171 11.71 -8.08 22.56
C VAL A 171 10.81 -7.66 23.72
N PRO A 172 10.30 -8.61 24.52
CA PRO A 172 9.54 -8.30 25.73
C PRO A 172 10.39 -7.49 26.71
N GLN A 173 9.78 -6.57 27.44
CA GLN A 173 10.46 -5.75 28.45
C GLN A 173 11.12 -6.61 29.55
N GLN A 174 10.53 -7.75 29.87
CA GLN A 174 11.03 -8.68 30.90
C GLN A 174 12.13 -9.62 30.36
N SER A 175 12.38 -9.64 29.05
CA SER A 175 13.42 -10.47 28.48
C SER A 175 14.81 -10.03 28.94
N PRO A 176 15.72 -10.96 29.26
CA PRO A 176 17.12 -10.64 29.52
C PRO A 176 17.78 -9.88 28.35
N LEU A 177 17.30 -10.10 27.14
CA LEU A 177 17.78 -9.43 25.93
C LEU A 177 17.44 -7.93 25.91
N ALA A 178 16.39 -7.49 26.62
CA ALA A 178 15.98 -6.09 26.69
C ALA A 178 17.05 -5.14 27.27
N LYS A 179 18.00 -5.68 28.02
CA LYS A 179 19.10 -4.91 28.63
C LYS A 179 20.31 -4.71 27.69
N LYS A 180 20.31 -5.38 26.54
CA LYS A 180 21.42 -5.31 25.58
C LYS A 180 21.35 -4.03 24.75
N LYS A 181 22.51 -3.49 24.39
CA LYS A 181 22.62 -2.32 23.51
C LYS A 181 22.47 -2.69 22.02
N GLN A 182 22.72 -3.94 21.69
CA GLN A 182 22.66 -4.50 20.36
C GLN A 182 22.42 -6.01 20.44
N LEU A 183 21.71 -6.57 19.47
CA LEU A 183 21.45 -8.00 19.34
C LEU A 183 21.99 -8.50 18.02
N THR A 184 22.46 -9.74 18.03
CA THR A 184 22.67 -10.55 16.82
C THR A 184 21.40 -11.34 16.48
N TRP A 185 21.28 -11.79 15.24
CA TRP A 185 20.21 -12.71 14.86
C TRP A 185 20.23 -14.01 15.68
N GLN A 186 21.43 -14.54 16.00
CA GLN A 186 21.55 -15.74 16.82
C GLN A 186 20.91 -15.56 18.20
N GLU A 187 21.08 -14.41 18.82
CA GLU A 187 20.47 -14.10 20.12
C GLU A 187 18.96 -13.90 19.99
N LEU A 188 18.49 -13.17 18.97
CA LEU A 188 17.07 -12.93 18.77
C LEU A 188 16.32 -14.24 18.51
N LEU A 189 16.88 -15.13 17.71
CA LEU A 189 16.30 -16.44 17.36
C LEU A 189 16.35 -17.47 18.51
N THR A 190 16.85 -17.12 19.69
CA THR A 190 16.62 -17.93 20.91
C THR A 190 15.23 -17.78 21.49
N LEU A 191 14.48 -16.75 21.05
CA LEU A 191 13.07 -16.54 21.37
C LEU A 191 12.21 -17.14 20.26
N ASP A 192 10.97 -17.51 20.60
CA ASP A 192 9.95 -17.82 19.62
C ASP A 192 9.78 -16.63 18.68
N PHE A 193 9.95 -16.84 17.38
CA PHE A 193 9.95 -15.74 16.42
C PHE A 193 8.54 -15.43 15.93
N ILE A 194 8.15 -14.17 16.06
CA ILE A 194 6.87 -13.65 15.61
C ILE A 194 7.09 -12.77 14.39
N THR A 195 6.30 -12.93 13.33
CA THR A 195 6.47 -12.13 12.11
C THR A 195 5.15 -11.81 11.43
N LEU A 196 5.23 -11.12 10.29
CA LEU A 196 4.07 -10.90 9.43
C LEU A 196 3.77 -12.15 8.61
N GLN A 197 2.47 -12.41 8.40
CA GLN A 197 2.02 -13.47 7.49
C GLN A 197 2.29 -13.08 6.02
N ARG A 198 2.37 -14.06 5.14
CA ARG A 198 2.52 -13.82 3.69
C ARG A 198 1.19 -13.39 3.05
N PRO A 199 1.23 -12.52 2.00
CA PRO A 199 2.41 -11.88 1.44
C PRO A 199 2.88 -10.69 2.28
N SER A 200 4.19 -10.53 2.46
CA SER A 200 4.80 -9.40 3.18
C SER A 200 6.24 -9.19 2.76
N ALA A 201 6.56 -8.02 2.22
CA ALA A 201 7.93 -7.62 1.88
C ALA A 201 8.84 -7.64 3.11
N VAL A 202 8.35 -7.21 4.27
CA VAL A 202 9.10 -7.27 5.54
C VAL A 202 9.53 -8.70 5.84
N ARG A 203 8.59 -9.67 5.80
CA ARG A 203 8.92 -11.07 6.04
C ARG A 203 9.91 -11.61 5.01
N LEU A 204 9.69 -11.33 3.73
CA LEU A 204 10.58 -11.78 2.66
C LEU A 204 12.01 -11.28 2.86
N MET A 205 12.19 -10.00 3.21
CA MET A 205 13.50 -9.42 3.50
C MET A 205 14.21 -10.11 4.67
N LEU A 206 13.47 -10.46 5.72
CA LEU A 206 14.01 -11.19 6.87
C LEU A 206 14.47 -12.59 6.45
N GLU A 207 13.62 -13.32 5.74
CA GLU A 207 13.92 -14.68 5.25
C GLU A 207 15.13 -14.67 4.31
N GLU A 208 15.20 -13.75 3.35
CA GLU A 208 16.34 -13.62 2.42
C GLU A 208 17.65 -13.27 3.13
N ALA A 209 17.62 -12.32 4.07
CA ALA A 209 18.81 -11.92 4.80
C ALA A 209 19.38 -13.08 5.66
N LEU A 210 18.49 -13.82 6.32
CA LEU A 210 18.89 -14.99 7.10
C LEU A 210 19.39 -16.13 6.22
N ALA A 211 18.72 -16.40 5.08
CA ALA A 211 19.15 -17.43 4.14
C ALA A 211 20.57 -17.18 3.60
N ARG A 212 20.92 -15.92 3.29
CA ARG A 212 22.30 -15.54 2.86
C ARG A 212 23.36 -15.83 3.93
N SER A 213 22.98 -15.84 5.20
CA SER A 213 23.86 -16.20 6.32
C SER A 213 23.75 -17.67 6.73
N GLY A 214 23.10 -18.52 5.89
CA GLY A 214 22.90 -19.95 6.15
C GLY A 214 21.91 -20.25 7.28
N ARG A 215 21.08 -19.29 7.67
CA ARG A 215 20.07 -19.44 8.73
C ARG A 215 18.68 -19.54 8.13
N GLN A 216 17.77 -20.19 8.81
CA GLN A 216 16.36 -20.22 8.48
C GLN A 216 15.55 -19.50 9.58
N LEU A 217 14.44 -18.91 9.17
CA LEU A 217 13.49 -18.28 10.07
C LEU A 217 12.44 -19.33 10.47
N ASP A 218 12.56 -19.83 11.71
CA ASP A 218 11.53 -20.67 12.31
C ASP A 218 10.47 -19.75 12.95
N VAL A 219 9.26 -19.77 12.37
CA VAL A 219 8.16 -18.85 12.73
C VAL A 219 7.21 -19.57 13.66
N ALA A 220 7.17 -19.13 14.91
CA ALA A 220 6.24 -19.65 15.92
C ALA A 220 4.85 -19.04 15.80
N LEU A 221 4.76 -17.72 15.54
CA LEU A 221 3.50 -16.99 15.42
C LEU A 221 3.56 -16.00 14.26
N GLU A 222 2.42 -15.77 13.63
CA GLU A 222 2.33 -14.77 12.56
C GLU A 222 1.02 -13.97 12.64
N SER A 223 1.08 -12.73 12.18
CA SER A 223 -0.07 -11.82 12.13
C SER A 223 -0.01 -10.96 10.88
N HIS A 224 -1.14 -10.40 10.49
CA HIS A 224 -1.22 -9.52 9.32
C HIS A 224 -0.73 -8.09 9.62
N GLN A 225 -0.81 -7.64 10.86
CA GLN A 225 -0.55 -6.26 11.25
C GLN A 225 0.70 -6.13 12.14
N LEU A 226 1.57 -5.15 11.83
CA LEU A 226 2.75 -4.83 12.63
C LEU A 226 2.39 -4.49 14.10
N VAL A 227 1.28 -3.78 14.31
CA VAL A 227 0.81 -3.43 15.64
C VAL A 227 0.46 -4.68 16.47
N THR A 228 -0.12 -5.69 15.84
CA THR A 228 -0.43 -6.98 16.48
C THR A 228 0.84 -7.74 16.83
N VAL A 229 1.81 -7.79 15.90
CA VAL A 229 3.14 -8.36 16.17
C VAL A 229 3.79 -7.68 17.37
N GLY A 230 3.79 -6.34 17.42
CA GLY A 230 4.34 -5.58 18.55
C GLY A 230 3.65 -5.89 19.89
N ARG A 231 2.31 -6.04 19.88
CA ARG A 231 1.56 -6.42 21.10
C ARG A 231 1.82 -7.86 21.55
N MET A 232 1.94 -8.79 20.61
CA MET A 232 2.34 -10.18 20.92
C MET A 232 3.71 -10.22 21.60
N VAL A 233 4.70 -9.49 21.04
CA VAL A 233 6.03 -9.37 21.65
C VAL A 233 5.94 -8.73 23.03
N ALA A 234 5.24 -7.61 23.17
CA ALA A 234 5.08 -6.93 24.47
C ALA A 234 4.41 -7.82 25.53
N SER A 235 3.55 -8.76 25.12
CA SER A 235 2.89 -9.73 26.00
C SER A 235 3.78 -10.92 26.36
N GLY A 236 5.02 -10.98 25.88
CA GLY A 236 5.97 -12.03 26.25
C GLY A 236 5.91 -13.30 25.40
N LEU A 237 5.19 -13.27 24.24
CA LEU A 237 5.02 -14.45 23.39
C LEU A 237 6.26 -14.78 22.55
N GLY A 238 7.26 -13.89 22.50
CA GLY A 238 8.47 -14.12 21.71
C GLY A 238 9.16 -12.81 21.32
N GLY A 239 9.97 -12.86 20.27
CA GLY A 239 10.67 -11.72 19.69
C GLY A 239 10.34 -11.54 18.21
N SER A 240 10.67 -10.37 17.66
CA SER A 240 10.49 -10.08 16.24
C SER A 240 11.55 -9.13 15.73
N ALA A 241 11.59 -8.94 14.41
CA ALA A 241 12.37 -7.88 13.76
C ALA A 241 11.44 -7.04 12.89
N VAL A 242 11.52 -5.72 13.03
CA VAL A 242 10.63 -4.76 12.35
C VAL A 242 11.43 -3.58 11.80
N PRO A 243 10.89 -2.85 10.80
CA PRO A 243 11.49 -1.59 10.33
C PRO A 243 11.70 -0.60 11.47
N ALA A 244 12.83 0.11 11.50
CA ALA A 244 13.16 1.06 12.55
C ALA A 244 12.20 2.27 12.57
N LEU A 245 11.54 2.57 11.48
CA LEU A 245 10.45 3.54 11.44
C LEU A 245 9.34 3.22 12.46
N CYS A 246 9.16 1.95 12.84
CA CYS A 246 8.18 1.53 13.84
C CYS A 246 8.64 1.68 15.30
N LYS A 247 9.87 2.12 15.58
CA LYS A 247 10.43 2.13 16.95
C LYS A 247 9.52 2.80 17.99
N THR A 248 9.06 4.02 17.69
CA THR A 248 8.19 4.78 18.61
C THR A 248 6.88 4.04 18.87
N GLN A 249 6.29 3.48 17.81
CA GLN A 249 5.08 2.69 17.91
C GLN A 249 5.30 1.43 18.75
N MET A 250 6.37 0.67 18.50
CA MET A 250 6.67 -0.56 19.25
C MET A 250 6.92 -0.27 20.72
N ALA A 251 7.66 0.81 21.02
CA ALA A 251 7.89 1.25 22.40
C ALA A 251 6.59 1.63 23.11
N SER A 252 5.67 2.33 22.43
CA SER A 252 4.34 2.67 22.99
C SER A 252 3.47 1.46 23.27
N LEU A 253 3.68 0.35 22.54
CA LEU A 253 3.01 -0.92 22.77
C LEU A 253 3.60 -1.72 23.93
N GLY A 254 4.76 -1.32 24.48
CA GLY A 254 5.45 -1.98 25.56
C GLY A 254 6.54 -2.96 25.15
N ALA A 255 6.94 -2.97 23.87
CA ALA A 255 8.09 -3.73 23.40
C ALA A 255 9.38 -2.91 23.49
N VAL A 256 10.53 -3.56 23.71
CA VAL A 256 11.84 -2.92 23.70
C VAL A 256 12.48 -3.08 22.34
N CYS A 257 12.85 -1.96 21.72
CA CYS A 257 13.52 -1.93 20.42
C CYS A 257 15.04 -1.90 20.61
N ILE A 258 15.75 -2.82 19.96
CA ILE A 258 17.20 -2.97 20.08
C ILE A 258 17.80 -3.04 18.67
N PRO A 259 18.89 -2.32 18.39
CA PRO A 259 19.61 -2.45 17.13
C PRO A 259 19.97 -3.90 16.84
N LEU A 260 19.70 -4.34 15.60
CA LEU A 260 19.96 -5.71 15.14
C LEU A 260 21.17 -5.70 14.20
N SER A 261 22.04 -6.68 14.35
CA SER A 261 23.27 -6.84 13.57
C SER A 261 23.46 -8.28 13.11
N ASP A 262 24.38 -8.46 12.19
CA ASP A 262 24.93 -9.74 11.75
C ASP A 262 23.92 -10.73 11.13
N PRO A 263 23.45 -10.45 9.92
CA PRO A 263 23.70 -9.23 9.12
C PRO A 263 22.74 -8.09 9.47
N PRO A 264 23.14 -6.82 9.30
CA PRO A 264 22.20 -5.71 9.30
C PRO A 264 21.28 -5.81 8.07
N ILE A 265 20.01 -5.48 8.24
CA ILE A 265 19.05 -5.39 7.13
C ILE A 265 18.71 -3.93 6.95
N GLU A 266 18.99 -3.43 5.76
CA GLU A 266 18.73 -2.04 5.37
C GLU A 266 17.95 -2.03 4.06
N LYS A 267 16.96 -1.16 3.94
CA LYS A 267 16.20 -0.96 2.72
C LYS A 267 15.90 0.50 2.50
N CYS A 268 16.07 0.94 1.25
CA CYS A 268 15.66 2.27 0.85
C CYS A 268 14.12 2.35 0.85
N VAL A 269 13.59 3.37 1.51
CA VAL A 269 12.18 3.76 1.50
C VAL A 269 12.06 5.02 0.68
N GLY A 270 11.09 5.09 -0.20
CA GLY A 270 10.91 6.23 -1.06
C GLY A 270 9.53 6.34 -1.67
N ALA A 271 9.32 7.44 -2.36
CA ALA A 271 8.11 7.67 -3.12
C ALA A 271 8.19 6.99 -4.48
N ILE A 272 7.11 6.32 -4.86
CA ILE A 272 6.93 5.72 -6.18
C ILE A 272 5.75 6.38 -6.90
N HIS A 273 5.89 6.58 -8.19
CA HIS A 273 4.79 7.00 -9.07
C HIS A 273 4.97 6.43 -10.49
N ALA A 274 3.91 6.46 -11.28
CA ALA A 274 3.96 5.96 -12.65
C ALA A 274 4.91 6.81 -13.51
N GLY A 275 5.83 6.18 -14.24
CA GLY A 275 6.86 6.88 -15.01
C GLY A 275 6.32 7.62 -16.26
N HIS A 276 5.10 7.31 -16.69
CA HIS A 276 4.47 7.91 -17.86
C HIS A 276 3.63 9.16 -17.56
N LEU A 277 3.40 9.48 -16.28
CA LEU A 277 2.63 10.65 -15.84
C LEU A 277 3.44 11.47 -14.82
N PRO A 278 3.54 12.79 -14.99
CA PRO A 278 4.11 13.64 -13.97
C PRO A 278 3.15 13.70 -12.76
N LEU A 279 3.71 13.86 -11.57
CA LEU A 279 2.91 14.12 -10.38
C LEU A 279 2.13 15.43 -10.54
N SER A 280 0.92 15.49 -10.02
CA SER A 280 0.19 16.74 -9.88
C SER A 280 0.97 17.72 -8.99
N LYS A 281 0.71 19.02 -9.11
CA LYS A 281 1.34 20.02 -8.25
C LYS A 281 1.14 19.72 -6.76
N ALA A 282 -0.03 19.20 -6.40
CA ALA A 282 -0.35 18.85 -5.03
C ALA A 282 0.42 17.62 -4.53
N ALA A 283 0.52 16.56 -5.35
CA ALA A 283 1.33 15.39 -5.02
C ALA A 283 2.83 15.72 -4.95
N GLN A 284 3.32 16.56 -5.86
CA GLN A 284 4.70 17.05 -5.80
C GLN A 284 4.97 17.84 -4.52
N ALA A 285 4.05 18.73 -4.12
CA ALA A 285 4.17 19.50 -2.89
C ALA A 285 4.14 18.60 -1.63
N LEU A 286 3.33 17.52 -1.65
CA LEU A 286 3.35 16.52 -0.58
C LEU A 286 4.68 15.77 -0.55
N LEU A 287 5.19 15.33 -1.71
CA LEU A 287 6.49 14.68 -1.81
C LEU A 287 7.62 15.57 -1.27
N ASP A 288 7.62 16.87 -1.61
CA ASP A 288 8.62 17.81 -1.13
C ASP A 288 8.50 18.06 0.37
N THR A 289 7.28 18.01 0.91
CA THR A 289 7.05 18.06 2.36
C THR A 289 7.63 16.81 3.03
N LEU A 290 7.36 15.62 2.51
CA LEU A 290 7.85 14.35 3.05
C LEU A 290 9.38 14.28 3.13
N LYS A 291 10.11 14.83 2.16
CA LYS A 291 11.58 14.91 2.18
C LYS A 291 12.13 15.62 3.41
N GLY A 292 11.36 16.55 4.01
CA GLY A 292 11.77 17.30 5.19
C GLY A 292 11.59 16.55 6.52
N PHE A 293 10.90 15.39 6.51
CA PHE A 293 10.56 14.64 7.74
C PHE A 293 11.40 13.38 7.96
N LEU A 294 12.22 13.02 6.99
CA LEU A 294 13.08 11.84 7.09
C LEU A 294 14.54 12.27 7.18
N PRO A 295 15.32 11.66 8.07
CA PRO A 295 16.77 11.90 8.11
C PRO A 295 17.38 11.41 6.80
N THR A 296 18.14 12.30 6.17
CA THR A 296 19.00 11.99 5.00
C THR A 296 20.08 10.97 5.34
#